data_780899f9aa7a9f0f65ce29869050445c
#
_entry.id   780899f9aa7a9f0f65ce29869050445c
#
_cell.length_a   1.000
_cell.length_b   1.000
_cell.length_c   1.000
_cell.angle_alpha   90.00
_cell.angle_beta   90.00
_cell.angle_gamma   90.00
#
_symmetry.space_group_name_H-M   'P 1'
#
loop_
_entity.id
_entity.type
_entity.pdbx_description
1 polymer ?
#
loop_
_entity_poly.entity_id
_entity_poly.type
_entity_poly.pdbx_seq_one_letter_code
_entity_poly.pdbx_strand_id
1 'polypeptide(L)'
;ADQRRGRAGRLEPGVCYRLWPRHQHLLAHSPPEIVQADLTPLVLELAQWGVRDVAQLRWLDPPPAAHTAQATDLLHRLGALDAKGRITPHGRAMLQLGAHPRLAHMMLRGGELGYGSLACQLAAMLGERDPLRGAQPYEADMALRLELLRGIGAAGERSGGLLRQIRATARQWQRQLHCDEPPADHGDLRMIGVLLAFAYPDRIARRRRGSDKRFVLSNGRGALFGEIEPLALADWVVAASLDGRGEARILLAATIHREQLMEYHSDLISERSFVDWDDGERCVRARRQLRLGELVLADEAWRDADPESLQSAMLEGIRAHAPACLPWTDAARQLQARISFLHRLMPHDWPDVSDASLVSGLSDWLLPYLHGMTRLAQLKRL
;
A
#
# COMPACT_ATOMS: atom_id res chain seq x y z
N ALA A 1 33.28 10.29 -17.09
CA ALA A 1 34.61 10.94 -17.04
C ALA A 1 35.09 11.35 -18.43
N ASP A 2 35.10 10.47 -19.42
CA ASP A 2 35.65 10.74 -20.76
C ASP A 2 34.89 11.80 -21.54
N GLN A 3 33.56 11.84 -21.41
CA GLN A 3 32.71 12.87 -22.01
C GLN A 3 33.06 14.29 -21.50
N ARG A 4 33.37 14.42 -20.19
CA ARG A 4 33.83 15.71 -19.62
C ARG A 4 35.25 16.06 -20.07
N ARG A 5 36.12 15.06 -20.16
CA ARG A 5 37.47 15.24 -20.69
C ARG A 5 37.45 15.78 -22.13
N GLY A 6 36.60 15.21 -23.00
CA GLY A 6 36.42 15.65 -24.36
C GLY A 6 35.96 17.09 -24.51
N ARG A 7 35.31 17.68 -23.48
CA ARG A 7 34.91 19.08 -23.48
C ARG A 7 36.10 20.04 -23.19
N ALA A 8 37.08 19.60 -22.39
CA ALA A 8 38.25 20.43 -22.05
C ALA A 8 39.17 20.66 -23.26
N GLY A 9 39.21 19.77 -24.26
CA GLY A 9 40.01 19.85 -25.45
C GLY A 9 39.26 20.18 -26.74
N ARG A 10 38.10 20.87 -26.69
CA ARG A 10 37.20 21.00 -27.82
C ARG A 10 37.66 22.05 -28.86
N LEU A 11 38.24 23.12 -28.41
CA LEU A 11 38.74 24.23 -29.28
C LEU A 11 40.27 24.38 -29.20
N GLU A 12 40.86 24.04 -28.04
CA GLU A 12 42.32 24.12 -27.78
C GLU A 12 42.75 22.93 -26.90
N PRO A 13 44.06 22.60 -26.86
CA PRO A 13 44.56 21.59 -25.96
C PRO A 13 44.21 21.90 -24.50
N GLY A 14 43.50 20.99 -23.84
CA GLY A 14 43.04 21.16 -22.47
C GLY A 14 43.53 20.06 -21.53
N VAL A 15 43.62 20.38 -20.23
CA VAL A 15 44.01 19.45 -19.18
C VAL A 15 42.81 19.07 -18.34
N CYS A 16 42.63 17.79 -18.10
CA CYS A 16 41.55 17.26 -17.25
C CYS A 16 42.14 16.46 -16.06
N TYR A 17 41.87 16.94 -14.87
CA TYR A 17 42.25 16.24 -13.63
C TYR A 17 41.14 15.34 -13.16
N ARG A 18 41.43 14.06 -12.87
CA ARG A 18 40.52 13.11 -12.27
C ARG A 18 40.78 13.04 -10.78
N LEU A 19 39.84 13.49 -9.96
CA LEU A 19 39.98 13.58 -8.49
C LEU A 19 39.54 12.30 -7.75
N TRP A 20 39.65 11.13 -8.39
CA TRP A 20 39.40 9.83 -7.79
C TRP A 20 40.50 8.85 -8.08
N PRO A 21 40.69 7.83 -7.22
CA PRO A 21 41.75 6.85 -7.39
C PRO A 21 41.59 6.04 -8.68
N ARG A 22 42.73 5.65 -9.32
CA ARG A 22 42.74 4.86 -10.56
C ARG A 22 42.03 3.51 -10.44
N HIS A 23 42.02 2.91 -9.25
CA HIS A 23 41.36 1.62 -8.99
C HIS A 23 39.87 1.73 -8.76
N GLN A 24 39.30 2.94 -8.68
CA GLN A 24 37.87 3.12 -8.54
C GLN A 24 37.18 2.81 -9.86
N HIS A 25 36.49 1.68 -9.94
CA HIS A 25 35.65 1.31 -11.07
C HIS A 25 34.40 2.15 -11.07
N LEU A 26 34.28 3.08 -12.00
CA LEU A 26 33.07 3.83 -12.29
C LEU A 26 32.28 3.09 -13.35
N LEU A 27 30.95 3.15 -13.29
CA LEU A 27 30.09 2.63 -14.33
C LEU A 27 30.45 3.32 -15.67
N ALA A 28 30.63 2.52 -16.72
CA ALA A 28 30.97 3.03 -18.05
C ALA A 28 29.90 3.98 -18.60
N HIS A 29 28.63 3.66 -18.36
CA HIS A 29 27.47 4.41 -18.81
C HIS A 29 26.46 4.53 -17.68
N SER A 30 25.73 5.65 -17.62
CA SER A 30 24.51 5.73 -16.82
C SER A 30 23.43 4.89 -17.50
N PRO A 31 22.63 4.13 -16.74
CA PRO A 31 21.46 3.46 -17.32
C PRO A 31 20.52 4.50 -17.96
N PRO A 32 19.80 4.14 -19.04
CA PRO A 32 18.79 5.01 -19.63
C PRO A 32 17.73 5.42 -18.59
N GLU A 33 17.23 6.64 -18.70
CA GLU A 33 16.26 7.20 -17.77
C GLU A 33 14.99 6.33 -17.69
N ILE A 34 14.53 5.79 -18.81
CA ILE A 34 13.32 4.96 -18.91
C ILE A 34 13.35 3.70 -18.04
N VAL A 35 14.54 3.17 -17.69
CA VAL A 35 14.66 1.99 -16.82
C VAL A 35 14.71 2.35 -15.33
N GLN A 36 14.81 3.64 -14.97
CA GLN A 36 14.92 4.11 -13.59
C GLN A 36 13.80 5.05 -13.16
N ALA A 37 13.20 5.77 -14.12
CA ALA A 37 12.16 6.76 -13.85
C ALA A 37 10.83 6.12 -13.44
N ASP A 38 10.01 6.89 -12.75
CA ASP A 38 8.58 6.59 -12.57
C ASP A 38 7.87 6.72 -13.93
N LEU A 39 7.32 5.61 -14.42
CA LEU A 39 6.67 5.53 -15.72
C LEU A 39 5.20 6.01 -15.70
N THR A 40 4.68 6.42 -14.55
CA THR A 40 3.27 6.85 -14.41
C THR A 40 2.90 7.99 -15.36
N PRO A 41 3.72 9.07 -15.51
CA PRO A 41 3.44 10.11 -16.48
C PRO A 41 3.44 9.60 -17.94
N LEU A 42 4.43 8.78 -18.29
CA LEU A 42 4.54 8.21 -19.63
C LEU A 42 3.33 7.34 -19.99
N VAL A 43 2.91 6.44 -19.09
CA VAL A 43 1.76 5.56 -19.34
C VAL A 43 0.48 6.37 -19.51
N LEU A 44 0.29 7.45 -18.76
CA LEU A 44 -0.88 8.32 -18.88
C LEU A 44 -0.89 9.06 -20.22
N GLU A 45 0.25 9.60 -20.67
CA GLU A 45 0.39 10.22 -21.98
C GLU A 45 0.12 9.24 -23.13
N LEU A 46 0.66 8.03 -23.05
CA LEU A 46 0.41 6.98 -24.04
C LEU A 46 -1.05 6.57 -24.10
N ALA A 47 -1.72 6.50 -22.95
CA ALA A 47 -3.16 6.23 -22.89
C ALA A 47 -3.99 7.37 -23.56
N GLN A 48 -3.53 8.63 -23.46
CA GLN A 48 -4.14 9.76 -24.18
C GLN A 48 -4.00 9.60 -25.69
N TRP A 49 -2.89 9.02 -26.19
CA TRP A 49 -2.70 8.71 -27.60
C TRP A 49 -3.44 7.44 -28.06
N GLY A 50 -4.11 6.75 -27.15
CA GLY A 50 -4.82 5.51 -27.42
C GLY A 50 -3.96 4.24 -27.37
N VAL A 51 -2.69 4.36 -26.96
CA VAL A 51 -1.77 3.22 -26.78
C VAL A 51 -2.06 2.56 -25.44
N ARG A 52 -2.47 1.28 -25.50
CA ARG A 52 -2.79 0.50 -24.28
C ARG A 52 -1.65 -0.40 -23.83
N ASP A 53 -0.88 -0.89 -24.76
CA ASP A 53 0.27 -1.73 -24.50
C ASP A 53 1.55 -1.00 -24.94
N VAL A 54 2.31 -0.59 -23.95
CA VAL A 54 3.56 0.15 -24.12
C VAL A 54 4.58 -0.65 -24.94
N ALA A 55 4.52 -1.99 -24.90
CA ALA A 55 5.42 -2.88 -25.65
C ALA A 55 5.20 -2.84 -27.16
N GLN A 56 4.05 -2.34 -27.63
CA GLN A 56 3.77 -2.21 -29.09
C GLN A 56 4.56 -1.09 -29.76
N LEU A 57 5.13 -0.17 -28.99
CA LEU A 57 5.92 0.92 -29.52
C LEU A 57 7.38 0.48 -29.77
N ARG A 58 8.02 1.11 -30.74
CA ARG A 58 9.44 0.88 -31.02
C ARG A 58 10.30 1.75 -30.09
N TRP A 59 10.86 1.11 -29.08
CA TRP A 59 11.78 1.73 -28.12
C TRP A 59 13.22 1.45 -28.48
N LEU A 60 14.11 2.41 -28.23
CA LEU A 60 15.56 2.16 -28.24
C LEU A 60 15.92 1.23 -27.06
N ASP A 61 15.45 1.61 -25.88
CA ASP A 61 15.52 0.80 -24.66
C ASP A 61 14.09 0.62 -24.15
N PRO A 62 13.53 -0.60 -24.14
CA PRO A 62 12.15 -0.80 -23.74
C PRO A 62 11.97 -0.55 -22.23
N PRO A 63 10.85 0.06 -21.81
CA PRO A 63 10.54 0.24 -20.40
C PRO A 63 10.36 -1.12 -19.70
N PRO A 64 10.85 -1.27 -18.46
CA PRO A 64 10.68 -2.50 -17.69
C PRO A 64 9.20 -2.84 -17.49
N ALA A 65 8.79 -4.07 -17.79
CA ALA A 65 7.39 -4.51 -17.69
C ALA A 65 6.83 -4.35 -16.26
N ALA A 66 7.64 -4.62 -15.23
CA ALA A 66 7.23 -4.43 -13.84
C ALA A 66 6.94 -2.95 -13.51
N HIS A 67 7.75 -2.00 -13.99
CA HIS A 67 7.52 -0.56 -13.78
C HIS A 67 6.28 -0.09 -14.53
N THR A 68 6.07 -0.59 -15.75
CA THR A 68 4.88 -0.28 -16.55
C THR A 68 3.62 -0.79 -15.86
N ALA A 69 3.63 -2.03 -15.34
CA ALA A 69 2.51 -2.60 -14.60
C ALA A 69 2.21 -1.78 -13.33
N GLN A 70 3.23 -1.41 -12.54
CA GLN A 70 3.06 -0.57 -11.36
C GLN A 70 2.47 0.81 -11.70
N ALA A 71 2.92 1.42 -12.81
CA ALA A 71 2.38 2.70 -13.29
C ALA A 71 0.90 2.57 -13.69
N THR A 72 0.54 1.50 -14.40
CA THR A 72 -0.82 1.20 -14.82
C THR A 72 -1.74 0.96 -13.61
N ASP A 73 -1.32 0.14 -12.66
CA ASP A 73 -2.07 -0.11 -11.42
C ASP A 73 -2.30 1.18 -10.62
N LEU A 74 -1.28 2.02 -10.54
CA LEU A 74 -1.43 3.32 -9.90
C LEU A 74 -2.45 4.19 -10.61
N LEU A 75 -2.38 4.31 -11.95
CA LEU A 75 -3.32 5.11 -12.73
C LEU A 75 -4.77 4.60 -12.63
N HIS A 76 -4.98 3.29 -12.50
CA HIS A 76 -6.29 2.73 -12.19
C HIS A 76 -6.78 3.18 -10.81
N ARG A 77 -5.93 3.10 -9.78
CA ARG A 77 -6.26 3.56 -8.42
C ARG A 77 -6.55 5.05 -8.34
N LEU A 78 -5.87 5.86 -9.15
CA LEU A 78 -6.14 7.30 -9.26
C LEU A 78 -7.36 7.62 -10.14
N GLY A 79 -8.05 6.63 -10.69
CA GLY A 79 -9.18 6.83 -11.59
C GLY A 79 -8.82 7.48 -12.93
N ALA A 80 -7.53 7.51 -13.28
CA ALA A 80 -7.04 8.07 -14.55
C ALA A 80 -7.29 7.14 -15.74
N LEU A 81 -7.31 5.82 -15.50
CA LEU A 81 -7.62 4.78 -16.47
C LEU A 81 -8.87 4.00 -16.06
N ASP A 82 -9.67 3.59 -17.04
CA ASP A 82 -10.80 2.68 -16.85
C ASP A 82 -10.32 1.21 -16.82
N ALA A 83 -11.20 0.27 -16.48
CA ALA A 83 -10.90 -1.17 -16.40
C ALA A 83 -10.36 -1.76 -17.74
N LYS A 84 -10.52 -1.06 -18.85
CA LYS A 84 -10.00 -1.44 -20.19
C LYS A 84 -8.69 -0.72 -20.53
N GLY A 85 -8.08 0.00 -19.59
CA GLY A 85 -6.84 0.76 -19.77
C GLY A 85 -7.02 2.03 -20.62
N ARG A 86 -8.24 2.53 -20.81
CA ARG A 86 -8.50 3.77 -21.56
C ARG A 86 -8.49 4.95 -20.60
N ILE A 87 -7.96 6.09 -21.08
CA ILE A 87 -7.95 7.33 -20.30
C ILE A 87 -9.38 7.82 -20.01
N THR A 88 -9.63 8.15 -18.76
CA THR A 88 -10.89 8.72 -18.30
C THR A 88 -10.96 10.23 -18.49
N PRO A 89 -12.13 10.89 -18.33
CA PRO A 89 -12.19 12.35 -18.25
C PRO A 89 -11.31 12.92 -17.13
N HIS A 90 -11.23 12.24 -15.97
CA HIS A 90 -10.35 12.61 -14.86
C HIS A 90 -8.86 12.53 -15.26
N GLY A 91 -8.46 11.46 -15.94
CA GLY A 91 -7.09 11.31 -16.46
C GLY A 91 -6.71 12.41 -17.44
N ARG A 92 -7.63 12.85 -18.30
CA ARG A 92 -7.39 14.00 -19.21
C ARG A 92 -7.23 15.32 -18.44
N ALA A 93 -8.06 15.54 -17.41
CA ALA A 93 -7.93 16.72 -16.55
C ALA A 93 -6.59 16.73 -15.82
N MET A 94 -6.10 15.54 -15.36
CA MET A 94 -4.77 15.42 -14.76
C MET A 94 -3.65 15.83 -15.72
N LEU A 95 -3.71 15.41 -16.99
CA LEU A 95 -2.71 15.79 -18.01
C LEU A 95 -2.66 17.30 -18.24
N GLN A 96 -3.81 17.98 -18.25
CA GLN A 96 -3.88 19.42 -18.47
C GLN A 96 -3.10 20.22 -17.42
N LEU A 97 -2.95 19.71 -16.20
CA LEU A 97 -2.21 20.40 -15.14
C LEU A 97 -0.68 20.38 -15.35
N GLY A 98 -0.16 19.50 -16.21
CA GLY A 98 1.28 19.37 -16.47
C GLY A 98 2.10 18.96 -15.23
N ALA A 99 1.45 18.37 -14.23
CA ALA A 99 2.06 17.87 -13.02
C ALA A 99 2.16 16.33 -13.05
N HIS A 100 2.98 15.78 -12.17
CA HIS A 100 3.00 14.32 -11.96
C HIS A 100 1.57 13.82 -11.64
N PRO A 101 1.11 12.68 -12.21
CA PRO A 101 -0.28 12.21 -12.07
C PRO A 101 -0.79 12.13 -10.63
N ARG A 102 0.06 11.71 -9.66
CA ARG A 102 -0.28 11.71 -8.23
C ARG A 102 -0.67 13.10 -7.71
N LEU A 103 0.13 14.11 -8.10
CA LEU A 103 -0.07 15.49 -7.65
C LEU A 103 -1.26 16.11 -8.37
N ALA A 104 -1.43 15.84 -9.66
CA ALA A 104 -2.58 16.28 -10.43
C ALA A 104 -3.89 15.74 -9.87
N HIS A 105 -3.92 14.43 -9.52
CA HIS A 105 -5.07 13.82 -8.86
C HIS A 105 -5.39 14.50 -7.52
N MET A 106 -4.38 14.71 -6.67
CA MET A 106 -4.53 15.41 -5.39
C MET A 106 -5.11 16.83 -5.56
N MET A 107 -4.61 17.57 -6.55
CA MET A 107 -5.08 18.94 -6.82
C MET A 107 -6.55 18.96 -7.26
N LEU A 108 -6.95 18.04 -8.16
CA LEU A 108 -8.34 17.94 -8.65
C LEU A 108 -9.28 17.52 -7.50
N ARG A 109 -8.93 16.49 -6.74
CA ARG A 109 -9.72 16.04 -5.60
C ARG A 109 -9.79 17.09 -4.49
N GLY A 110 -8.67 17.77 -4.23
CA GLY A 110 -8.62 18.89 -3.30
C GLY A 110 -9.51 20.06 -3.73
N GLY A 111 -9.59 20.35 -5.03
CA GLY A 111 -10.50 21.34 -5.60
C GLY A 111 -11.98 20.99 -5.36
N GLU A 112 -12.37 19.73 -5.59
CA GLU A 112 -13.73 19.23 -5.34
C GLU A 112 -14.14 19.33 -3.86
N LEU A 113 -13.18 19.22 -2.94
CA LEU A 113 -13.39 19.35 -1.50
C LEU A 113 -13.30 20.79 -0.98
N GLY A 114 -13.03 21.78 -1.83
CA GLY A 114 -12.84 23.18 -1.43
C GLY A 114 -11.42 23.50 -0.87
N TYR A 115 -10.48 22.55 -0.95
CA TYR A 115 -9.08 22.69 -0.50
C TYR A 115 -8.10 22.80 -1.67
N GLY A 116 -8.54 23.25 -2.84
CA GLY A 116 -7.73 23.35 -4.06
C GLY A 116 -6.47 24.19 -3.89
N SER A 117 -6.56 25.31 -3.20
CA SER A 117 -5.43 26.19 -2.93
C SER A 117 -4.36 25.49 -2.09
N LEU A 118 -4.75 24.80 -1.01
CA LEU A 118 -3.84 24.01 -0.18
C LEU A 118 -3.22 22.85 -1.00
N ALA A 119 -4.01 22.15 -1.80
CA ALA A 119 -3.53 21.06 -2.66
C ALA A 119 -2.49 21.55 -3.67
N CYS A 120 -2.67 22.74 -4.27
CA CYS A 120 -1.67 23.36 -5.15
C CYS A 120 -0.37 23.72 -4.41
N GLN A 121 -0.45 24.22 -3.16
CA GLN A 121 0.72 24.50 -2.32
C GLN A 121 1.49 23.21 -2.01
N LEU A 122 0.79 22.15 -1.61
CA LEU A 122 1.40 20.84 -1.33
C LEU A 122 2.03 20.24 -2.60
N ALA A 123 1.32 20.29 -3.73
CA ALA A 123 1.83 19.78 -5.00
C ALA A 123 3.10 20.50 -5.44
N ALA A 124 3.14 21.84 -5.33
CA ALA A 124 4.32 22.62 -5.67
C ALA A 124 5.52 22.32 -4.78
N MET A 125 5.28 22.07 -3.49
CA MET A 125 6.36 21.64 -2.58
C MET A 125 6.87 20.23 -2.89
N LEU A 126 5.97 19.29 -3.20
CA LEU A 126 6.33 17.90 -3.50
C LEU A 126 7.03 17.75 -4.87
N GLY A 127 6.80 18.68 -5.79
CA GLY A 127 7.47 18.73 -7.09
C GLY A 127 8.88 19.30 -7.06
N GLU A 128 9.29 19.90 -5.95
CA GLU A 128 10.59 20.56 -5.80
C GLU A 128 11.45 19.90 -4.72
N ARG A 129 12.69 20.33 -4.63
CA ARG A 129 13.58 19.89 -3.55
C ARG A 129 13.03 20.35 -2.18
N ASP A 130 13.11 19.49 -1.17
CA ASP A 130 12.71 19.84 0.19
C ASP A 130 13.50 21.06 0.71
N PRO A 131 12.81 22.18 1.06
CA PRO A 131 13.45 23.40 1.56
C PRO A 131 14.16 23.21 2.91
N LEU A 132 13.79 22.20 3.69
CA LEU A 132 14.41 21.85 4.98
C LEU A 132 15.46 20.74 4.85
N ARG A 133 15.83 20.33 3.63
CA ARG A 133 16.86 19.31 3.42
C ARG A 133 18.19 19.73 4.02
N GLY A 134 18.71 18.94 4.97
CA GLY A 134 19.97 19.20 5.68
C GLY A 134 19.81 20.04 6.93
N ALA A 135 18.59 20.40 7.34
CA ALA A 135 18.33 20.95 8.67
C ALA A 135 18.65 19.91 9.76
N GLN A 136 19.05 20.40 10.93
CA GLN A 136 19.31 19.58 12.11
C GLN A 136 18.56 20.20 13.31
N PRO A 137 17.71 19.48 14.02
CA PRO A 137 17.21 18.14 13.69
C PRO A 137 16.37 18.13 12.41
N TYR A 138 16.34 16.98 11.71
CA TYR A 138 15.48 16.80 10.54
C TYR A 138 14.12 16.27 11.00
N GLU A 139 13.07 16.97 10.70
CA GLU A 139 11.70 16.55 10.96
C GLU A 139 10.97 16.27 9.66
N ALA A 140 10.25 15.14 9.60
CA ALA A 140 9.57 14.69 8.38
C ALA A 140 8.18 15.34 8.18
N ASP A 141 7.75 16.26 9.06
CA ASP A 141 6.41 16.85 9.01
C ASP A 141 6.22 17.79 7.84
N MET A 142 5.21 17.49 7.00
CA MET A 142 4.80 18.33 5.87
C MET A 142 4.21 19.67 6.32
N ALA A 143 3.60 19.73 7.49
CA ALA A 143 3.04 20.97 8.05
C ALA A 143 4.11 22.05 8.21
N LEU A 144 5.30 21.68 8.69
CA LEU A 144 6.42 22.62 8.87
C LEU A 144 6.86 23.26 7.53
N ARG A 145 6.82 22.47 6.43
CA ARG A 145 7.15 22.98 5.08
C ARG A 145 6.09 23.93 4.58
N LEU A 146 4.83 23.66 4.88
CA LEU A 146 3.71 24.55 4.52
C LEU A 146 3.77 25.86 5.29
N GLU A 147 4.06 25.80 6.59
CA GLU A 147 4.25 26.99 7.43
C GLU A 147 5.40 27.87 6.89
N LEU A 148 6.53 27.25 6.56
CA LEU A 148 7.66 27.93 5.95
C LEU A 148 7.28 28.57 4.58
N LEU A 149 6.51 27.87 3.76
CA LEU A 149 5.99 28.40 2.48
C LEU A 149 5.09 29.62 2.74
N ARG A 150 4.28 29.62 3.78
CA ARG A 150 3.39 30.73 4.17
C ARG A 150 4.12 31.89 4.87
N GLY A 151 5.42 31.73 5.15
CA GLY A 151 6.24 32.76 5.80
C GLY A 151 6.18 32.73 7.33
N ILE A 152 5.68 31.61 7.88
CA ILE A 152 5.70 31.32 9.31
C ILE A 152 7.00 30.55 9.61
N GLY A 153 7.85 31.09 10.48
CA GLY A 153 9.15 30.51 10.82
C GLY A 153 10.33 31.12 10.05
N ALA A 154 11.56 30.81 10.52
CA ALA A 154 12.80 31.34 9.93
C ALA A 154 13.26 30.47 8.76
N ALA A 155 13.03 30.92 7.55
CA ALA A 155 13.68 30.36 6.37
C ALA A 155 15.17 30.79 6.40
N GLY A 156 16.09 29.81 6.34
CA GLY A 156 17.51 30.15 6.10
C GLY A 156 17.69 30.89 4.77
N GLU A 157 18.68 31.79 4.69
CA GLU A 157 18.93 32.62 3.50
C GLU A 157 18.99 31.86 2.19
N ARG A 158 19.43 30.59 2.21
CA ARG A 158 19.54 29.71 1.04
C ARG A 158 18.18 29.20 0.48
N SER A 159 17.12 29.23 1.28
CA SER A 159 15.79 28.70 0.88
C SER A 159 14.89 29.75 0.22
N GLY A 160 15.21 31.04 0.30
CA GLY A 160 14.35 32.13 -0.17
C GLY A 160 14.05 32.09 -1.67
N GLY A 161 15.03 31.71 -2.51
CA GLY A 161 14.85 31.54 -3.97
C GLY A 161 13.92 30.36 -4.30
N LEU A 162 14.14 29.22 -3.66
CA LEU A 162 13.34 28.02 -3.83
C LEU A 162 11.89 28.25 -3.41
N LEU A 163 11.66 28.86 -2.23
CA LEU A 163 10.31 29.16 -1.76
C LEU A 163 9.54 30.12 -2.68
N ARG A 164 10.25 31.09 -3.29
CA ARG A 164 9.63 31.97 -4.32
C ARG A 164 9.18 31.18 -5.55
N GLN A 165 10.02 30.24 -6.02
CA GLN A 165 9.68 29.35 -7.12
C GLN A 165 8.48 28.48 -6.79
N ILE A 166 8.47 27.81 -5.62
CA ILE A 166 7.36 26.98 -5.15
C ILE A 166 6.06 27.80 -5.10
N ARG A 167 6.10 29.02 -4.54
CA ARG A 167 4.93 29.92 -4.51
C ARG A 167 4.45 30.28 -5.93
N ALA A 168 5.36 30.53 -6.85
CA ALA A 168 5.02 30.86 -8.24
C ALA A 168 4.30 29.70 -8.93
N THR A 169 4.83 28.46 -8.76
CA THR A 169 4.22 27.23 -9.30
C THR A 169 2.84 26.98 -8.67
N ALA A 170 2.71 27.10 -7.34
CA ALA A 170 1.43 26.97 -6.66
C ALA A 170 0.38 27.96 -7.20
N ARG A 171 0.74 29.25 -7.34
CA ARG A 171 -0.15 30.27 -7.91
C ARG A 171 -0.53 30.01 -9.37
N GLN A 172 0.35 29.39 -10.15
CA GLN A 172 0.04 29.00 -11.53
C GLN A 172 -1.09 27.95 -11.53
N TRP A 173 -0.97 26.89 -10.73
CA TRP A 173 -2.01 25.85 -10.63
C TRP A 173 -3.30 26.37 -9.98
N GLN A 174 -3.21 27.24 -8.97
CA GLN A 174 -4.39 27.89 -8.36
C GLN A 174 -5.21 28.65 -9.41
N ARG A 175 -4.54 29.43 -10.27
CA ARG A 175 -5.22 30.14 -11.38
C ARG A 175 -5.83 29.17 -12.39
N GLN A 176 -5.12 28.09 -12.72
CA GLN A 176 -5.58 27.09 -13.67
C GLN A 176 -6.80 26.32 -13.16
N LEU A 177 -6.86 26.08 -11.86
CA LEU A 177 -7.98 25.40 -11.17
C LEU A 177 -9.05 26.35 -10.66
N HIS A 178 -8.90 27.67 -10.87
CA HIS A 178 -9.82 28.70 -10.39
C HIS A 178 -10.12 28.59 -8.89
N CYS A 179 -9.10 28.28 -8.08
CA CYS A 179 -9.21 28.18 -6.63
C CYS A 179 -8.54 29.37 -5.94
N ASP A 180 -9.33 30.06 -5.12
CA ASP A 180 -8.84 31.21 -4.35
C ASP A 180 -7.86 30.78 -3.27
N GLU A 181 -6.97 31.72 -2.86
CA GLU A 181 -6.13 31.49 -1.68
C GLU A 181 -7.04 31.32 -0.43
N PRO A 182 -6.84 30.28 0.37
CA PRO A 182 -7.61 30.14 1.58
C PRO A 182 -7.29 31.31 2.52
N PRO A 183 -8.23 31.76 3.36
CA PRO A 183 -7.92 32.60 4.50
C PRO A 183 -6.83 31.92 5.30
N ALA A 184 -5.94 32.69 5.93
CA ALA A 184 -4.81 32.19 6.71
C ALA A 184 -5.26 31.48 8.02
N ASP A 185 -6.24 30.58 7.93
CA ASP A 185 -6.79 29.85 9.05
C ASP A 185 -6.05 28.53 9.23
N HIS A 186 -5.65 28.24 10.48
CA HIS A 186 -4.95 27.01 10.86
C HIS A 186 -5.78 25.72 10.66
N GLY A 187 -7.06 25.82 10.35
CA GLY A 187 -7.95 24.69 10.07
C GLY A 187 -7.48 23.80 8.91
N ASP A 188 -6.79 24.36 7.93
CA ASP A 188 -6.27 23.67 6.75
C ASP A 188 -5.21 22.60 7.06
N LEU A 189 -4.44 22.74 8.14
CA LEU A 189 -3.36 21.80 8.46
C LEU A 189 -3.87 20.38 8.71
N ARG A 190 -5.11 20.24 9.19
CA ARG A 190 -5.75 18.93 9.39
C ARG A 190 -6.04 18.19 8.09
N MET A 191 -6.12 18.91 6.96
CA MET A 191 -6.42 18.34 5.65
C MET A 191 -5.17 17.90 4.89
N ILE A 192 -3.96 18.22 5.38
CA ILE A 192 -2.71 17.83 4.72
C ILE A 192 -2.66 16.31 4.51
N GLY A 193 -2.92 15.51 5.55
CA GLY A 193 -2.93 14.05 5.46
C GLY A 193 -3.98 13.52 4.50
N VAL A 194 -5.18 14.12 4.49
CA VAL A 194 -6.27 13.75 3.56
C VAL A 194 -5.83 14.01 2.11
N LEU A 195 -5.28 15.18 1.82
CA LEU A 195 -4.82 15.52 0.48
C LEU A 195 -3.65 14.63 0.04
N LEU A 196 -2.68 14.39 0.91
CA LEU A 196 -1.58 13.46 0.62
C LEU A 196 -2.05 12.04 0.35
N ALA A 197 -3.12 11.58 1.00
CA ALA A 197 -3.69 10.25 0.77
C ALA A 197 -4.28 10.10 -0.64
N PHE A 198 -4.80 11.15 -1.25
CA PHE A 198 -5.16 11.14 -2.68
C PHE A 198 -3.94 10.95 -3.57
N ALA A 199 -2.81 11.63 -3.29
CA ALA A 199 -1.59 11.46 -4.08
C ALA A 199 -0.93 10.09 -3.86
N TYR A 200 -0.98 9.58 -2.64
CA TYR A 200 -0.22 8.41 -2.19
C TYR A 200 -1.09 7.36 -1.50
N PRO A 201 -2.14 6.83 -2.15
CA PRO A 201 -3.03 5.83 -1.56
C PRO A 201 -2.31 4.53 -1.18
N ASP A 202 -1.21 4.22 -1.87
CA ASP A 202 -0.32 3.08 -1.62
C ASP A 202 0.66 3.30 -0.46
N ARG A 203 0.71 4.51 0.12
CA ARG A 203 1.64 4.92 1.19
C ARG A 203 0.95 5.44 2.44
N ILE A 204 -0.35 5.22 2.58
CA ILE A 204 -1.06 5.37 3.85
C ILE A 204 -0.48 4.31 4.79
N ALA A 205 -0.09 4.70 6.00
CA ALA A 205 0.67 3.84 6.90
C ALA A 205 0.05 3.81 8.29
N ARG A 206 0.03 2.63 8.91
CA ARG A 206 -0.39 2.41 10.28
C ARG A 206 0.81 2.04 11.13
N ARG A 207 0.92 2.62 12.33
CA ARG A 207 1.96 2.31 13.30
C ARG A 207 1.85 0.85 13.76
N ARG A 208 2.98 0.15 13.83
CA ARG A 208 3.04 -1.21 14.37
C ARG A 208 2.85 -1.19 15.88
N ARG A 209 2.04 -2.10 16.40
CA ARG A 209 1.86 -2.27 17.86
C ARG A 209 3.21 -2.58 18.50
N GLY A 210 3.51 -1.92 19.63
CA GLY A 210 4.77 -2.11 20.36
C GLY A 210 6.01 -1.50 19.71
N SER A 211 5.84 -0.59 18.75
CA SER A 211 6.95 0.14 18.13
C SER A 211 6.71 1.65 18.13
N ASP A 212 7.76 2.41 18.44
CA ASP A 212 7.69 3.87 18.52
C ASP A 212 7.94 4.56 17.17
N LYS A 213 8.41 3.83 16.14
CA LYS A 213 8.79 4.43 14.86
C LYS A 213 8.57 3.56 13.63
N ARG A 214 7.99 2.37 13.77
CA ARG A 214 7.77 1.44 12.64
C ARG A 214 6.32 1.42 12.22
N PHE A 215 6.12 1.44 10.91
CA PHE A 215 4.82 1.48 10.25
C PHE A 215 4.69 0.37 9.23
N VAL A 216 3.44 0.03 8.89
CA VAL A 216 3.08 -0.81 7.74
C VAL A 216 2.30 0.07 6.78
N LEU A 217 2.71 0.09 5.52
CA LEU A 217 2.03 0.80 4.44
C LEU A 217 0.81 0.01 3.94
N SER A 218 -0.13 0.69 3.29
CA SER A 218 -1.31 0.07 2.69
C SER A 218 -0.98 -0.97 1.61
N ASN A 219 0.23 -0.93 1.03
CA ASN A 219 0.75 -1.96 0.11
C ASN A 219 1.46 -3.12 0.83
N GLY A 220 1.42 -3.22 2.17
CA GLY A 220 2.02 -4.27 2.98
C GLY A 220 3.52 -4.07 3.30
N ARG A 221 4.21 -3.11 2.68
CA ARG A 221 5.64 -2.87 2.95
C ARG A 221 5.84 -2.20 4.30
N GLY A 222 6.97 -2.51 4.96
CA GLY A 222 7.41 -1.83 6.17
C GLY A 222 8.04 -0.47 5.86
N ALA A 223 7.81 0.50 6.76
CA ALA A 223 8.45 1.80 6.74
C ALA A 223 8.79 2.24 8.16
N LEU A 224 9.78 3.14 8.31
CA LEU A 224 10.20 3.64 9.62
C LEU A 224 10.63 5.11 9.56
N PHE A 225 10.45 5.83 10.66
CA PHE A 225 11.12 7.10 10.87
C PHE A 225 12.57 6.88 11.32
N GLY A 226 13.49 7.74 10.88
CA GLY A 226 14.90 7.63 11.24
C GLY A 226 15.14 7.86 12.73
N GLU A 227 14.46 8.83 13.31
CA GLU A 227 14.48 9.21 14.70
C GLU A 227 13.08 9.21 15.30
N ILE A 228 12.96 9.32 16.62
CA ILE A 228 11.67 9.49 17.28
C ILE A 228 11.31 10.97 17.16
N GLU A 229 10.26 11.25 16.43
CA GLU A 229 9.71 12.59 16.20
C GLU A 229 8.19 12.57 16.46
N PRO A 230 7.51 13.73 16.59
CA PRO A 230 6.07 13.76 16.89
C PRO A 230 5.22 12.92 15.92
N LEU A 231 5.54 12.91 14.62
CA LEU A 231 4.85 12.07 13.64
C LEU A 231 5.00 10.56 13.88
N ALA A 232 6.13 10.14 14.46
CA ALA A 232 6.34 8.73 14.77
C ALA A 232 5.37 8.21 15.84
N LEU A 233 4.82 9.09 16.67
CA LEU A 233 3.84 8.77 17.71
C LEU A 233 2.40 8.71 17.19
N ALA A 234 2.14 9.20 15.98
CA ALA A 234 0.83 9.14 15.37
C ALA A 234 0.44 7.68 15.03
N ASP A 235 -0.83 7.33 15.16
CA ASP A 235 -1.32 5.98 14.78
C ASP A 235 -1.33 5.77 13.27
N TRP A 236 -1.61 6.84 12.51
CA TRP A 236 -1.70 6.83 11.06
C TRP A 236 -0.97 8.02 10.45
N VAL A 237 -0.21 7.76 9.42
CA VAL A 237 0.48 8.79 8.62
C VAL A 237 0.35 8.47 7.13
N VAL A 238 0.54 9.50 6.31
CA VAL A 238 0.69 9.33 4.86
C VAL A 238 2.12 9.73 4.50
N ALA A 239 2.90 8.77 3.97
CA ALA A 239 4.28 8.99 3.58
C ALA A 239 4.37 9.57 2.17
N ALA A 240 4.68 10.84 2.04
CA ALA A 240 4.87 11.51 0.76
C ALA A 240 6.23 11.16 0.12
N SER A 241 7.28 10.97 0.94
CA SER A 241 8.61 10.61 0.45
C SER A 241 9.22 9.48 1.27
N LEU A 242 9.80 8.50 0.54
CA LEU A 242 10.47 7.31 1.08
C LEU A 242 11.85 7.17 0.40
N ASP A 243 12.86 6.66 1.11
CA ASP A 243 14.19 6.46 0.52
C ASP A 243 14.32 5.20 -0.37
N GLY A 244 13.31 4.33 -0.36
CA GLY A 244 13.20 3.17 -1.25
C GLY A 244 14.17 2.01 -1.01
N ARG A 245 14.96 2.02 0.08
CA ARG A 245 15.95 0.98 0.39
C ARG A 245 15.50 0.10 1.55
N GLY A 246 15.37 -1.20 1.32
CA GLY A 246 15.02 -2.17 2.37
C GLY A 246 13.70 -1.87 3.09
N GLU A 247 13.71 -1.79 4.43
CA GLU A 247 12.64 -1.18 5.20
C GLU A 247 12.74 0.34 4.98
N ALA A 248 11.79 0.90 4.22
CA ALA A 248 11.89 2.25 3.68
C ALA A 248 11.88 3.32 4.78
N ARG A 249 12.84 4.24 4.75
CA ARG A 249 12.83 5.38 5.68
C ARG A 249 11.82 6.43 5.21
N ILE A 250 10.95 6.87 6.11
CA ILE A 250 10.03 7.98 5.88
C ILE A 250 10.82 9.29 5.97
N LEU A 251 10.83 10.02 4.86
CA LEU A 251 11.52 11.30 4.75
C LEU A 251 10.56 12.49 4.82
N LEU A 252 9.30 12.28 4.42
CA LEU A 252 8.28 13.32 4.45
C LEU A 252 6.92 12.67 4.62
N ALA A 253 6.12 13.15 5.57
CA ALA A 253 4.81 12.61 5.88
C ALA A 253 3.89 13.67 6.50
N ALA A 254 2.61 13.33 6.64
CA ALA A 254 1.66 14.04 7.50
C ALA A 254 0.78 13.05 8.25
N THR A 255 0.22 13.48 9.38
CA THR A 255 -0.77 12.69 10.10
C THR A 255 -2.09 12.62 9.36
N ILE A 256 -2.79 11.50 9.51
CA ILE A 256 -4.19 11.33 9.09
C ILE A 256 -4.92 10.57 10.18
N HIS A 257 -6.21 10.83 10.35
CA HIS A 257 -7.03 10.11 11.32
C HIS A 257 -7.87 9.05 10.63
N ARG A 258 -8.20 7.98 11.36
CA ARG A 258 -9.03 6.88 10.84
C ARG A 258 -10.37 7.39 10.33
N GLU A 259 -10.98 8.32 11.03
CA GLU A 259 -12.27 8.96 10.69
C GLU A 259 -12.17 9.67 9.34
N GLN A 260 -11.07 10.38 9.08
CA GLN A 260 -10.81 11.03 7.80
C GLN A 260 -10.62 10.02 6.66
N LEU A 261 -9.99 8.87 6.93
CA LEU A 261 -9.91 7.79 5.94
C LEU A 261 -11.29 7.25 5.59
N MET A 262 -12.16 7.05 6.57
CA MET A 262 -13.53 6.59 6.36
C MET A 262 -14.39 7.62 5.61
N GLU A 263 -14.20 8.90 5.86
CA GLU A 263 -14.98 10.00 5.28
C GLU A 263 -14.54 10.34 3.85
N TYR A 264 -13.22 10.49 3.61
CA TYR A 264 -12.70 11.03 2.35
C TYR A 264 -12.12 9.97 1.40
N HIS A 265 -11.86 8.76 1.88
CA HIS A 265 -11.20 7.68 1.12
C HIS A 265 -11.97 6.36 1.23
N SER A 266 -13.29 6.42 1.36
CA SER A 266 -14.14 5.23 1.45
C SER A 266 -14.04 4.32 0.22
N ASP A 267 -13.73 4.87 -0.95
CA ASP A 267 -13.48 4.16 -2.20
C ASP A 267 -12.24 3.25 -2.17
N LEU A 268 -11.28 3.54 -1.28
CA LEU A 268 -10.10 2.69 -1.05
C LEU A 268 -10.35 1.59 -0.02
N ILE A 269 -11.49 1.61 0.67
CA ILE A 269 -11.81 0.68 1.74
C ILE A 269 -12.65 -0.47 1.19
N SER A 270 -12.20 -1.69 1.44
CA SER A 270 -12.91 -2.91 1.08
C SER A 270 -13.35 -3.67 2.33
N GLU A 271 -14.51 -4.30 2.25
CA GLU A 271 -14.96 -5.25 3.27
C GLU A 271 -14.55 -6.67 2.86
N ARG A 272 -13.95 -7.39 3.80
CA ARG A 272 -13.59 -8.79 3.64
C ARG A 272 -14.18 -9.60 4.80
N SER A 273 -15.07 -10.53 4.48
CA SER A 273 -15.58 -11.51 5.44
C SER A 273 -14.90 -12.85 5.19
N PHE A 274 -14.56 -13.53 6.26
CA PHE A 274 -13.95 -14.86 6.19
C PHE A 274 -14.29 -15.68 7.42
N VAL A 275 -14.23 -17.00 7.26
CA VAL A 275 -14.43 -17.99 8.31
C VAL A 275 -13.21 -18.90 8.29
N ASP A 276 -12.44 -18.88 9.36
CA ASP A 276 -11.21 -19.66 9.47
C ASP A 276 -11.18 -20.46 10.78
N TRP A 277 -10.41 -21.55 10.80
CA TRP A 277 -10.08 -22.26 12.01
C TRP A 277 -8.92 -21.56 12.76
N ASP A 278 -9.12 -21.26 14.04
CA ASP A 278 -8.07 -20.78 14.92
C ASP A 278 -7.50 -21.96 15.74
N ASP A 279 -6.29 -22.34 15.39
CA ASP A 279 -5.63 -23.49 16.00
C ASP A 279 -5.24 -23.25 17.47
N GLY A 280 -4.88 -22.01 17.83
CA GLY A 280 -4.51 -21.61 19.19
C GLY A 280 -5.69 -21.68 20.16
N GLU A 281 -6.84 -21.17 19.77
CA GLU A 281 -8.07 -21.14 20.56
C GLU A 281 -8.94 -22.38 20.31
N ARG A 282 -8.58 -23.23 19.35
CA ARG A 282 -9.33 -24.42 18.91
C ARG A 282 -10.80 -24.15 18.64
N CYS A 283 -11.05 -23.10 17.88
CA CYS A 283 -12.39 -22.67 17.52
C CYS A 283 -12.45 -22.08 16.10
N VAL A 284 -13.66 -22.10 15.54
CA VAL A 284 -13.96 -21.38 14.29
C VAL A 284 -14.10 -19.91 14.61
N ARG A 285 -13.43 -19.05 13.83
CA ARG A 285 -13.56 -17.60 13.87
C ARG A 285 -14.17 -17.09 12.59
N ALA A 286 -15.36 -16.51 12.69
CA ALA A 286 -15.97 -15.74 11.63
C ALA A 286 -15.69 -14.26 11.88
N ARG A 287 -15.02 -13.60 10.93
CA ARG A 287 -14.58 -12.22 11.05
C ARG A 287 -15.01 -11.41 9.84
N ARG A 288 -15.36 -10.16 10.08
CA ARG A 288 -15.60 -9.15 9.05
C ARG A 288 -14.59 -8.04 9.26
N GLN A 289 -13.78 -7.79 8.25
CA GLN A 289 -12.73 -6.78 8.30
C GLN A 289 -12.99 -5.68 7.30
N LEU A 290 -12.90 -4.43 7.74
CA LEU A 290 -12.71 -3.28 6.87
C LEU A 290 -11.22 -3.11 6.63
N ARG A 291 -10.81 -3.11 5.38
CA ARG A 291 -9.39 -3.06 4.98
C ARG A 291 -9.13 -1.91 4.01
N LEU A 292 -7.98 -1.30 4.19
CA LEU A 292 -7.38 -0.37 3.25
C LEU A 292 -6.11 -1.03 2.73
N GLY A 293 -6.22 -1.69 1.58
CA GLY A 293 -5.15 -2.58 1.11
C GLY A 293 -4.83 -3.66 2.14
N GLU A 294 -3.56 -3.71 2.59
CA GLU A 294 -3.12 -4.67 3.62
C GLU A 294 -3.40 -4.21 5.07
N LEU A 295 -3.88 -2.98 5.26
CA LEU A 295 -4.16 -2.45 6.59
C LEU A 295 -5.58 -2.79 7.04
N VAL A 296 -5.71 -3.31 8.27
CA VAL A 296 -7.01 -3.57 8.89
C VAL A 296 -7.46 -2.33 9.65
N LEU A 297 -8.56 -1.70 9.21
CA LEU A 297 -9.17 -0.53 9.86
C LEU A 297 -10.09 -0.95 11.01
N ALA A 298 -10.91 -1.96 10.76
CA ALA A 298 -11.79 -2.56 11.76
C ALA A 298 -11.79 -4.09 11.59
N ASP A 299 -11.97 -4.79 12.69
CA ASP A 299 -12.02 -6.25 12.72
C ASP A 299 -13.07 -6.67 13.76
N GLU A 300 -14.21 -7.16 13.27
CA GLU A 300 -15.39 -7.46 14.06
C GLU A 300 -15.80 -8.92 13.92
N ALA A 301 -16.48 -9.46 14.93
CA ALA A 301 -17.08 -10.78 14.82
C ALA A 301 -18.22 -10.77 13.81
N TRP A 302 -18.15 -11.64 12.82
CA TRP A 302 -19.22 -11.81 11.85
C TRP A 302 -20.28 -12.78 12.40
N ARG A 303 -21.38 -12.22 12.95
CA ARG A 303 -22.41 -13.01 13.64
C ARG A 303 -23.33 -13.79 12.70
N ASP A 304 -23.50 -13.25 11.49
CA ASP A 304 -24.39 -13.81 10.45
C ASP A 304 -23.57 -14.60 9.41
N ALA A 305 -22.49 -15.26 9.84
CA ALA A 305 -21.69 -16.09 8.96
C ALA A 305 -22.50 -17.29 8.48
N ASP A 306 -22.31 -17.64 7.22
CA ASP A 306 -22.98 -18.78 6.60
C ASP A 306 -22.70 -20.08 7.37
N PRO A 307 -23.76 -20.83 7.75
CA PRO A 307 -23.63 -22.07 8.49
C PRO A 307 -22.74 -23.13 7.82
N GLU A 308 -22.76 -23.23 6.49
CA GLU A 308 -21.94 -24.17 5.73
C GLU A 308 -20.46 -23.83 5.83
N SER A 309 -20.13 -22.52 5.74
CA SER A 309 -18.77 -22.02 5.93
C SER A 309 -18.25 -22.31 7.35
N LEU A 310 -19.09 -22.14 8.38
CA LEU A 310 -18.75 -22.45 9.77
C LEU A 310 -18.48 -23.96 9.95
N GLN A 311 -19.33 -24.82 9.38
CA GLN A 311 -19.16 -26.27 9.42
C GLN A 311 -17.90 -26.71 8.68
N SER A 312 -17.63 -26.14 7.51
CA SER A 312 -16.43 -26.46 6.73
C SER A 312 -15.14 -26.11 7.50
N ALA A 313 -15.07 -24.92 8.08
CA ALA A 313 -13.93 -24.51 8.90
C ALA A 313 -13.78 -25.38 10.17
N MET A 314 -14.90 -25.78 10.80
CA MET A 314 -14.88 -26.70 11.93
C MET A 314 -14.35 -28.09 11.53
N LEU A 315 -14.76 -28.58 10.36
CA LEU A 315 -14.30 -29.85 9.81
C LEU A 315 -12.79 -29.83 9.50
N GLU A 316 -12.27 -28.74 8.95
CA GLU A 316 -10.83 -28.54 8.73
C GLU A 316 -10.05 -28.59 10.05
N GLY A 317 -10.53 -27.88 11.07
CA GLY A 317 -9.95 -27.91 12.40
C GLY A 317 -9.95 -29.30 13.03
N ILE A 318 -11.05 -30.04 12.89
CA ILE A 318 -11.13 -31.43 13.33
C ILE A 318 -10.14 -32.32 12.57
N ARG A 319 -10.04 -32.16 11.24
CA ARG A 319 -9.12 -32.92 10.39
C ARG A 319 -7.66 -32.75 10.82
N ALA A 320 -7.27 -31.54 11.20
CA ALA A 320 -5.91 -31.25 11.69
C ALA A 320 -5.57 -31.94 13.00
N HIS A 321 -6.59 -32.25 13.84
CA HIS A 321 -6.40 -32.83 15.19
C HIS A 321 -6.92 -34.28 15.33
N ALA A 322 -7.57 -34.83 14.30
CA ALA A 322 -8.11 -36.18 14.31
C ALA A 322 -6.97 -37.25 14.20
N PRO A 323 -7.16 -38.45 14.74
CA PRO A 323 -8.37 -38.93 15.47
C PRO A 323 -8.42 -38.55 16.95
N ALA A 324 -7.38 -37.90 17.49
CA ALA A 324 -7.22 -37.69 18.95
C ALA A 324 -8.28 -36.73 19.55
N CYS A 325 -8.81 -35.79 18.76
CA CYS A 325 -9.82 -34.82 19.21
C CYS A 325 -11.25 -35.37 19.23
N LEU A 326 -11.48 -36.54 18.61
CA LEU A 326 -12.80 -37.17 18.57
C LEU A 326 -13.12 -37.88 19.90
N PRO A 327 -14.39 -37.87 20.36
CA PRO A 327 -14.80 -38.42 21.64
C PRO A 327 -14.94 -39.95 21.58
N TRP A 328 -13.83 -40.64 21.32
CA TRP A 328 -13.81 -42.09 21.26
C TRP A 328 -14.14 -42.73 22.61
N THR A 329 -15.23 -43.49 22.67
CA THR A 329 -15.52 -44.35 23.81
C THR A 329 -14.89 -45.75 23.64
N ASP A 330 -14.70 -46.49 24.72
CA ASP A 330 -14.18 -47.86 24.63
C ASP A 330 -15.08 -48.75 23.77
N ALA A 331 -16.40 -48.56 23.85
CA ALA A 331 -17.36 -49.28 23.02
C ALA A 331 -17.18 -48.96 21.51
N ALA A 332 -16.98 -47.66 21.16
CA ALA A 332 -16.75 -47.24 19.78
C ALA A 332 -15.42 -47.81 19.24
N ARG A 333 -14.36 -47.83 20.05
CA ARG A 333 -13.07 -48.44 19.69
C ARG A 333 -13.15 -49.95 19.53
N GLN A 334 -13.91 -50.64 20.38
CA GLN A 334 -14.17 -52.08 20.21
C GLN A 334 -14.95 -52.36 18.92
N LEU A 335 -15.99 -51.59 18.64
CA LEU A 335 -16.74 -51.72 17.37
C LEU A 335 -15.84 -51.51 16.16
N GLN A 336 -15.03 -50.44 16.15
CA GLN A 336 -14.04 -50.17 15.11
C GLN A 336 -13.08 -51.36 14.91
N ALA A 337 -12.53 -51.90 15.98
CA ALA A 337 -11.61 -53.04 15.92
C ALA A 337 -12.28 -54.28 15.30
N ARG A 338 -13.54 -54.56 15.67
CA ARG A 338 -14.33 -55.68 15.12
C ARG A 338 -14.61 -55.52 13.63
N ILE A 339 -15.02 -54.31 13.18
CA ILE A 339 -15.28 -54.04 11.79
C ILE A 339 -13.96 -54.08 10.98
N SER A 340 -12.86 -53.53 11.50
CA SER A 340 -11.54 -53.60 10.89
C SER A 340 -11.02 -55.02 10.75
N PHE A 341 -11.34 -55.91 11.70
CA PHE A 341 -11.01 -57.32 11.59
C PHE A 341 -11.82 -58.00 10.47
N LEU A 342 -13.12 -57.73 10.36
CA LEU A 342 -13.98 -58.25 9.30
C LEU A 342 -13.58 -57.71 7.90
N HIS A 343 -13.23 -56.43 7.81
CA HIS A 343 -12.74 -55.82 6.57
C HIS A 343 -11.47 -56.55 6.06
N ARG A 344 -10.55 -56.90 6.94
CA ARG A 344 -9.32 -57.66 6.54
C ARG A 344 -9.64 -59.05 5.98
N LEU A 345 -10.72 -59.68 6.49
CA LEU A 345 -11.13 -61.02 6.00
C LEU A 345 -12.02 -60.94 4.77
N MET A 346 -12.87 -59.92 4.66
CA MET A 346 -13.89 -59.73 3.65
C MET A 346 -13.95 -58.25 3.21
N PRO A 347 -12.94 -57.77 2.42
CA PRO A 347 -12.84 -56.34 2.11
C PRO A 347 -13.97 -55.83 1.21
N HIS A 348 -14.67 -56.69 0.49
CA HIS A 348 -15.80 -56.27 -0.33
C HIS A 348 -17.12 -56.14 0.44
N ASP A 349 -17.26 -56.81 1.57
CA ASP A 349 -18.51 -56.86 2.35
C ASP A 349 -18.49 -55.87 3.53
N TRP A 350 -17.32 -55.47 3.99
CA TRP A 350 -17.15 -54.61 5.15
C TRP A 350 -16.32 -53.36 4.81
N PRO A 351 -16.76 -52.16 5.30
CA PRO A 351 -16.05 -50.91 5.02
C PRO A 351 -14.69 -50.86 5.76
N ASP A 352 -13.76 -50.11 5.18
CA ASP A 352 -12.54 -49.71 5.89
C ASP A 352 -12.87 -48.62 6.90
N VAL A 353 -12.76 -48.95 8.19
CA VAL A 353 -12.96 -48.01 9.31
C VAL A 353 -11.65 -47.72 10.06
N SER A 354 -10.50 -47.89 9.39
CA SER A 354 -9.22 -47.44 9.94
C SER A 354 -9.26 -45.96 10.28
N ASP A 355 -8.43 -45.51 11.23
CA ASP A 355 -8.34 -44.11 11.60
C ASP A 355 -8.04 -43.21 10.35
N ALA A 356 -7.20 -43.70 9.44
CA ALA A 356 -6.90 -43.00 8.19
C ALA A 356 -8.14 -42.85 7.28
N SER A 357 -8.91 -43.93 7.10
CA SER A 357 -10.14 -43.93 6.31
C SER A 357 -11.20 -43.04 6.91
N LEU A 358 -11.40 -43.12 8.22
CA LEU A 358 -12.37 -42.29 8.97
C LEU A 358 -11.99 -40.79 8.90
N VAL A 359 -10.71 -40.44 8.99
CA VAL A 359 -10.23 -39.05 8.87
C VAL A 359 -10.37 -38.54 7.44
N SER A 360 -10.11 -39.37 6.42
CA SER A 360 -10.30 -38.96 5.01
C SER A 360 -11.77 -38.72 4.68
N GLY A 361 -12.68 -39.56 5.22
CA GLY A 361 -14.12 -39.48 4.99
C GLY A 361 -14.90 -38.64 6.04
N LEU A 362 -14.22 -37.76 6.79
CA LEU A 362 -14.87 -36.93 7.85
C LEU A 362 -16.09 -36.15 7.34
N SER A 363 -16.07 -35.68 6.09
CA SER A 363 -17.21 -34.98 5.48
C SER A 363 -18.46 -35.83 5.36
N ASP A 364 -18.31 -37.15 5.19
CA ASP A 364 -19.44 -38.04 4.91
C ASP A 364 -20.20 -38.45 6.17
N TRP A 365 -19.48 -38.65 7.27
CA TRP A 365 -20.10 -39.18 8.48
C TRP A 365 -20.18 -38.18 9.65
N LEU A 366 -19.26 -37.17 9.74
CA LEU A 366 -19.22 -36.27 10.87
C LEU A 366 -19.90 -34.90 10.57
N LEU A 367 -19.80 -34.41 9.34
CA LEU A 367 -20.32 -33.07 8.96
C LEU A 367 -21.78 -32.84 9.37
N PRO A 368 -22.71 -33.79 9.21
CA PRO A 368 -24.11 -33.59 9.61
C PRO A 368 -24.30 -33.29 11.09
N TYR A 369 -23.38 -33.73 11.93
CA TYR A 369 -23.42 -33.54 13.39
C TYR A 369 -22.75 -32.28 13.89
N LEU A 370 -22.05 -31.54 13.00
CA LEU A 370 -21.32 -30.32 13.37
C LEU A 370 -22.20 -29.07 13.36
N HIS A 371 -23.49 -29.17 13.07
CA HIS A 371 -24.37 -28.02 13.01
C HIS A 371 -24.37 -27.21 14.32
N GLY A 372 -24.06 -25.89 14.21
CA GLY A 372 -23.97 -24.99 15.36
C GLY A 372 -22.72 -25.17 16.24
N MET A 373 -21.81 -26.06 15.88
CA MET A 373 -20.55 -26.25 16.60
C MET A 373 -19.46 -25.32 16.04
N THR A 374 -18.84 -24.58 16.93
CA THR A 374 -17.76 -23.64 16.59
C THR A 374 -16.49 -23.85 17.42
N ARG A 375 -16.51 -24.79 18.38
CA ARG A 375 -15.37 -25.08 19.24
C ARG A 375 -15.12 -26.58 19.34
N LEU A 376 -13.86 -26.99 19.32
CA LEU A 376 -13.45 -28.39 19.42
C LEU A 376 -14.00 -29.09 20.70
N ALA A 377 -14.07 -28.35 21.81
CA ALA A 377 -14.60 -28.86 23.06
C ALA A 377 -16.07 -29.31 22.99
N GLN A 378 -16.85 -28.81 22.02
CA GLN A 378 -18.26 -29.17 21.83
C GLN A 378 -18.43 -30.59 21.27
N LEU A 379 -17.40 -31.17 20.63
CA LEU A 379 -17.41 -32.56 20.15
C LEU A 379 -17.69 -33.57 21.28
N LYS A 380 -17.35 -33.23 22.53
CA LYS A 380 -17.67 -34.11 23.69
C LYS A 380 -19.17 -34.36 23.92
N ARG A 381 -20.02 -33.61 23.20
CA ARG A 381 -21.50 -33.77 23.28
C ARG A 381 -22.04 -34.76 22.24
N LEU A 382 -21.20 -35.18 21.29
CA LEU A 382 -21.50 -36.25 20.34
C LEU A 382 -21.29 -37.63 20.99
#